data_3a5d744c9ae706f7602f73bfeb5dcc89
#
_entry.id   3a5d744c9ae706f7602f73bfeb5dcc89
#
_cell.length_a   1.000
_cell.length_b   1.000
_cell.length_c   1.000
_cell.angle_alpha   90.00
_cell.angle_beta   90.00
_cell.angle_gamma   90.00
#
_symmetry.space_group_name_H-M   'P 1'
#
loop_
_entity.id
_entity.type
_entity.pdbx_description
1 polymer ?
#
loop_
_entity_poly.entity_id
_entity_poly.type
_entity_poly.pdbx_seq_one_letter_code
_entity_poly.pdbx_strand_id
1 'polypeptide(L)'
;MSDLIPNPDGSSERRTRFPSAPPMVIDPAKTYSAEMVTSMGTMTIHLDPIAAPQTVNNFVYLARWHYFDGLTFHRVINGFVIQGGCPEGSGRGGPGYRFADELPKPGRYELGSLVMANSGPDTNGSQFFVVTGPSGVGLPPAYALFGKVVRGLDVATAIQEVATGPGDRPTTDVVIESVAVTEAD
;
A
#
# COMPACT_ATOMS: atom_id res chain seq x y z
N MET A 1 -9.34 0.40 -27.21
CA MET A 1 -9.34 1.35 -26.09
C MET A 1 -7.88 1.59 -25.73
N SER A 2 -7.45 2.85 -25.73
CA SER A 2 -6.08 3.15 -25.30
C SER A 2 -5.94 2.76 -23.84
N ASP A 3 -4.94 1.96 -23.54
CA ASP A 3 -4.60 1.61 -22.17
C ASP A 3 -4.39 2.90 -21.37
N LEU A 4 -5.02 2.97 -20.19
CA LEU A 4 -4.84 4.10 -19.28
C LEU A 4 -3.46 3.96 -18.63
N ILE A 5 -2.49 4.72 -19.14
CA ILE A 5 -1.11 4.70 -18.65
C ILE A 5 -0.82 6.04 -17.99
N PRO A 6 -0.44 6.05 -16.71
CA PRO A 6 -0.07 7.30 -16.03
C PRO A 6 1.33 7.77 -16.44
N ASN A 7 1.56 9.07 -16.37
CA ASN A 7 2.87 9.64 -16.60
C ASN A 7 3.85 9.22 -15.48
N PRO A 8 5.04 8.72 -15.83
CA PRO A 8 6.01 8.27 -14.83
C PRO A 8 6.52 9.38 -13.89
N ASP A 9 6.46 10.61 -14.33
CA ASP A 9 6.89 11.79 -13.58
C ASP A 9 5.88 12.30 -12.54
N GLY A 10 4.71 11.63 -12.43
CA GLY A 10 3.66 12.01 -11.49
C GLY A 10 2.81 13.20 -11.93
N SER A 11 2.88 13.60 -13.22
CA SER A 11 2.10 14.74 -13.74
C SER A 11 0.67 14.39 -14.16
N SER A 12 0.28 13.12 -14.02
CA SER A 12 -1.10 12.71 -14.35
C SER A 12 -2.11 13.31 -13.38
N GLU A 13 -3.30 13.63 -13.87
CA GLU A 13 -4.42 14.03 -13.01
C GLU A 13 -4.87 12.87 -12.11
N ARG A 14 -5.43 13.21 -10.96
CA ARG A 14 -5.91 12.20 -10.00
C ARG A 14 -7.02 11.34 -10.58
N ARG A 15 -6.87 10.02 -10.43
CA ARG A 15 -7.87 9.04 -10.84
C ARG A 15 -8.04 7.95 -9.76
N THR A 16 -9.28 7.61 -9.47
CA THR A 16 -9.64 6.71 -8.38
C THR A 16 -10.49 5.51 -8.81
N ARG A 17 -10.78 5.37 -10.10
CA ARG A 17 -11.60 4.29 -10.62
C ARG A 17 -11.10 3.83 -11.98
N PHE A 18 -10.99 2.52 -12.16
CA PHE A 18 -10.42 1.90 -13.35
C PHE A 18 -11.30 0.74 -13.81
N PRO A 19 -11.44 0.56 -15.15
CA PRO A 19 -12.30 -0.49 -15.70
C PRO A 19 -11.69 -1.89 -15.63
N SER A 20 -10.38 -2.00 -15.42
CA SER A 20 -9.64 -3.27 -15.41
C SER A 20 -8.34 -3.14 -14.61
N ALA A 21 -7.74 -4.29 -14.29
CA ALA A 21 -6.40 -4.32 -13.70
C ALA A 21 -5.38 -3.59 -14.59
N PRO A 22 -4.35 -2.96 -13.98
CA PRO A 22 -3.42 -2.12 -14.73
C PRO A 22 -2.60 -2.91 -15.77
N PRO A 23 -2.29 -2.30 -16.91
CA PRO A 23 -1.22 -2.81 -17.76
C PRO A 23 0.11 -2.72 -17.03
N MET A 24 1.14 -3.41 -17.52
CA MET A 24 2.47 -3.35 -16.93
C MET A 24 3.08 -1.98 -17.20
N VAL A 25 3.32 -1.19 -16.14
CA VAL A 25 3.91 0.16 -16.19
C VAL A 25 5.27 0.22 -15.54
N ILE A 26 5.73 -0.89 -14.95
CA ILE A 26 7.08 -1.02 -14.38
C ILE A 26 7.92 -1.99 -15.19
N ASP A 27 9.23 -1.87 -15.01
CA ASP A 27 10.22 -2.87 -15.45
C ASP A 27 10.73 -3.60 -14.21
N PRO A 28 10.44 -4.92 -14.02
CA PRO A 28 10.91 -5.65 -12.85
C PRO A 28 12.42 -5.75 -12.70
N ALA A 29 13.19 -5.42 -13.73
CA ALA A 29 14.65 -5.35 -13.66
C ALA A 29 15.17 -4.06 -13.00
N LYS A 30 14.31 -3.07 -12.81
CA LYS A 30 14.65 -1.79 -12.19
C LYS A 30 14.31 -1.80 -10.70
N THR A 31 14.82 -0.80 -9.99
CA THR A 31 14.52 -0.56 -8.58
C THR A 31 13.43 0.49 -8.41
N TYR A 32 12.55 0.29 -7.45
CA TYR A 32 11.45 1.19 -7.15
C TYR A 32 11.41 1.52 -5.67
N SER A 33 11.25 2.80 -5.37
CA SER A 33 10.98 3.26 -4.02
C SER A 33 9.80 4.23 -4.02
N ALA A 34 9.07 4.28 -2.91
CA ALA A 34 7.96 5.19 -2.72
C ALA A 34 8.22 6.05 -1.50
N GLU A 35 7.97 7.34 -1.63
CA GLU A 35 7.93 8.27 -0.52
C GLU A 35 6.46 8.56 -0.19
N MET A 36 6.02 8.06 0.96
CA MET A 36 4.66 8.24 1.45
C MET A 36 4.66 9.34 2.51
N VAL A 37 4.14 10.50 2.16
CA VAL A 37 3.98 11.63 3.07
C VAL A 37 2.64 11.51 3.76
N THR A 38 2.65 11.50 5.08
CA THR A 38 1.43 11.44 5.90
C THR A 38 1.32 12.65 6.81
N SER A 39 0.13 12.86 7.36
CA SER A 39 -0.10 13.90 8.37
C SER A 39 0.74 13.73 9.66
N MET A 40 1.38 12.58 9.84
CA MET A 40 2.24 12.28 11.00
C MET A 40 3.73 12.14 10.65
N GLY A 41 4.10 12.32 9.40
CA GLY A 41 5.47 12.21 8.92
C GLY A 41 5.59 11.39 7.64
N THR A 42 6.81 11.20 7.19
CA THR A 42 7.13 10.56 5.92
C THR A 42 7.75 9.19 6.13
N MET A 43 7.29 8.21 5.35
CA MET A 43 7.89 6.88 5.24
C MET A 43 8.50 6.70 3.86
N THR A 44 9.73 6.21 3.80
CA THR A 44 10.35 5.76 2.55
C THR A 44 10.24 4.24 2.46
N ILE A 45 9.67 3.75 1.37
CA ILE A 45 9.35 2.34 1.16
C ILE A 45 10.15 1.82 -0.02
N HIS A 46 10.90 0.74 0.17
CA HIS A 46 11.48 -0.01 -0.91
C HIS A 46 10.47 -1.04 -1.42
N LEU A 47 10.21 -1.05 -2.73
CA LEU A 47 9.30 -1.99 -3.37
C LEU A 47 10.10 -3.16 -3.97
N ASP A 48 9.52 -4.36 -3.97
CA ASP A 48 10.18 -5.58 -4.45
C ASP A 48 9.48 -6.15 -5.71
N PRO A 49 9.84 -5.65 -6.90
CA PRO A 49 9.21 -6.07 -8.14
C PRO A 49 9.62 -7.48 -8.59
N ILE A 50 10.64 -8.07 -7.96
CA ILE A 50 11.06 -9.45 -8.24
C ILE A 50 10.17 -10.43 -7.49
N ALA A 51 9.94 -10.18 -6.20
CA ALA A 51 9.08 -11.04 -5.39
C ALA A 51 7.58 -10.93 -5.75
N ALA A 52 7.12 -9.73 -6.08
CA ALA A 52 5.71 -9.46 -6.35
C ALA A 52 5.52 -8.44 -7.50
N PRO A 53 5.83 -8.83 -8.74
CA PRO A 53 5.83 -7.89 -9.88
C PRO A 53 4.46 -7.28 -10.17
N GLN A 54 3.40 -8.05 -10.11
CA GLN A 54 2.03 -7.57 -10.35
C GLN A 54 1.58 -6.62 -9.24
N THR A 55 1.92 -6.93 -8.00
CA THR A 55 1.54 -6.14 -6.82
C THR A 55 2.29 -4.82 -6.80
N VAL A 56 3.59 -4.83 -7.06
CA VAL A 56 4.38 -3.59 -7.19
C VAL A 56 3.88 -2.77 -8.37
N ASN A 57 3.62 -3.39 -9.51
CA ASN A 57 3.03 -2.70 -10.66
C ASN A 57 1.73 -1.99 -10.31
N ASN A 58 0.85 -2.68 -9.61
CA ASN A 58 -0.43 -2.11 -9.16
C ASN A 58 -0.22 -0.88 -8.24
N PHE A 59 0.66 -1.01 -7.25
CA PHE A 59 0.94 0.09 -6.32
C PHE A 59 1.53 1.30 -7.04
N VAL A 60 2.52 1.09 -7.90
CA VAL A 60 3.14 2.15 -8.70
C VAL A 60 2.14 2.81 -9.64
N TYR A 61 1.31 2.00 -10.32
CA TYR A 61 0.26 2.48 -11.19
C TYR A 61 -0.71 3.40 -10.45
N LEU A 62 -1.22 2.96 -9.31
CA LEU A 62 -2.15 3.75 -8.49
C LEU A 62 -1.48 5.02 -7.94
N ALA A 63 -0.25 4.93 -7.46
CA ALA A 63 0.49 6.07 -6.95
C ALA A 63 0.70 7.14 -8.04
N ARG A 64 1.06 6.74 -9.25
CA ARG A 64 1.22 7.66 -10.39
C ARG A 64 -0.08 8.33 -10.84
N TRP A 65 -1.24 7.73 -10.55
CA TRP A 65 -2.56 8.34 -10.73
C TRP A 65 -3.02 9.16 -9.51
N HIS A 66 -2.16 9.39 -8.53
CA HIS A 66 -2.52 10.08 -7.28
C HIS A 66 -3.71 9.46 -6.55
N TYR A 67 -3.88 8.14 -6.70
CA TYR A 67 -5.00 7.41 -6.11
C TYR A 67 -5.03 7.52 -4.59
N PHE A 68 -3.86 7.42 -3.95
CA PHE A 68 -3.73 7.41 -2.50
C PHE A 68 -3.80 8.78 -1.85
N ASP A 69 -3.69 9.87 -2.63
CA ASP A 69 -3.70 11.23 -2.11
C ASP A 69 -5.02 11.54 -1.40
N GLY A 70 -4.94 11.92 -0.13
CA GLY A 70 -6.09 12.23 0.71
C GLY A 70 -6.75 11.02 1.37
N LEU A 71 -6.32 9.79 1.09
CA LEU A 71 -6.83 8.59 1.77
C LEU A 71 -6.28 8.49 3.18
N THR A 72 -6.94 7.71 4.03
CA THR A 72 -6.58 7.58 5.45
C THR A 72 -6.10 6.17 5.79
N PHE A 73 -5.36 6.06 6.89
CA PHE A 73 -5.20 4.79 7.59
C PHE A 73 -6.47 4.54 8.41
N HIS A 74 -7.45 3.89 7.80
CA HIS A 74 -8.79 3.71 8.36
C HIS A 74 -8.88 2.61 9.43
N ARG A 75 -7.87 1.76 9.53
CA ARG A 75 -7.78 0.68 10.52
C ARG A 75 -6.38 0.60 11.09
N VAL A 76 -6.26 0.83 12.38
CA VAL A 76 -4.98 0.88 13.09
C VAL A 76 -5.10 0.03 14.34
N ILE A 77 -4.21 -0.96 14.49
CA ILE A 77 -4.17 -1.85 15.65
C ILE A 77 -2.75 -1.88 16.19
N ASN A 78 -2.58 -1.33 17.39
CA ASN A 78 -1.29 -1.32 18.08
C ASN A 78 -0.78 -2.76 18.28
N GLY A 79 0.49 -3.00 17.98
CA GLY A 79 1.12 -4.32 18.07
C GLY A 79 0.80 -5.24 16.88
N PHE A 80 0.13 -4.73 15.86
CA PHE A 80 -0.29 -5.50 14.69
C PHE A 80 0.04 -4.79 13.37
N VAL A 81 -0.86 -3.95 12.87
CA VAL A 81 -0.73 -3.30 11.56
C VAL A 81 -1.34 -1.90 11.55
N ILE A 82 -0.96 -1.10 10.55
CA ILE A 82 -1.69 0.09 10.10
C ILE A 82 -2.15 -0.14 8.67
N GLN A 83 -3.43 -0.01 8.41
CA GLN A 83 -4.06 -0.33 7.12
C GLN A 83 -4.70 0.90 6.49
N GLY A 84 -4.43 1.09 5.20
CA GLY A 84 -4.98 2.19 4.41
C GLY A 84 -5.22 1.81 2.96
N GLY A 85 -5.42 2.81 2.10
CA GLY A 85 -5.61 2.61 0.67
C GLY A 85 -7.04 2.32 0.24
N CYS A 86 -8.01 2.44 1.14
CA CYS A 86 -9.43 2.35 0.79
C CYS A 86 -9.95 3.72 0.34
N PRO A 87 -10.48 3.86 -0.89
CA PRO A 87 -10.94 5.16 -1.41
C PRO A 87 -12.12 5.73 -0.63
N GLU A 88 -12.90 4.89 0.02
CA GLU A 88 -14.06 5.30 0.85
C GLU A 88 -13.69 5.45 2.33
N GLY A 89 -12.52 4.99 2.74
CA GLY A 89 -12.13 4.93 4.15
C GLY A 89 -12.95 3.95 4.99
N SER A 90 -13.75 3.09 4.36
CA SER A 90 -14.65 2.14 5.02
C SER A 90 -14.06 0.73 5.21
N GLY A 91 -12.97 0.43 4.50
CA GLY A 91 -12.41 -0.91 4.38
C GLY A 91 -13.06 -1.77 3.29
N ARG A 92 -14.09 -1.27 2.60
CA ARG A 92 -14.85 -2.00 1.56
C ARG A 92 -14.56 -1.54 0.15
N GLY A 93 -14.00 -0.35 -0.02
CA GLY A 93 -13.73 0.25 -1.32
C GLY A 93 -12.44 -0.26 -1.96
N GLY A 94 -12.37 -0.10 -3.27
CA GLY A 94 -11.22 -0.47 -4.08
C GLY A 94 -11.18 0.27 -5.41
N PRO A 95 -10.23 -0.07 -6.29
CA PRO A 95 -9.96 0.69 -7.50
C PRO A 95 -10.90 0.35 -8.68
N GLY A 96 -11.80 -0.61 -8.51
CA GLY A 96 -12.72 -1.08 -9.56
C GLY A 96 -12.30 -2.39 -10.21
N TYR A 97 -11.24 -3.03 -9.73
CA TYR A 97 -10.75 -4.34 -10.19
C TYR A 97 -10.15 -5.14 -9.02
N ARG A 98 -9.89 -6.41 -9.28
CA ARG A 98 -9.13 -7.29 -8.40
C ARG A 98 -8.04 -7.99 -9.19
N PHE A 99 -6.97 -8.43 -8.51
CA PHE A 99 -5.90 -9.20 -9.12
C PHE A 99 -5.39 -10.31 -8.19
N ALA A 100 -4.70 -11.29 -8.79
CA ALA A 100 -4.24 -12.50 -8.12
C ALA A 100 -3.16 -12.24 -7.07
N ASP A 101 -3.08 -13.13 -6.09
CA ASP A 101 -2.05 -13.12 -5.06
C ASP A 101 -0.67 -13.45 -5.63
N GLU A 102 0.35 -12.84 -5.01
CA GLU A 102 1.77 -13.18 -5.16
C GLU A 102 2.31 -13.41 -3.75
N LEU A 103 2.05 -14.61 -3.22
CA LEU A 103 2.27 -14.89 -1.80
C LEU A 103 3.74 -15.15 -1.47
N PRO A 104 4.22 -14.68 -0.30
CA PRO A 104 5.56 -14.99 0.19
C PRO A 104 5.61 -16.42 0.74
N LYS A 105 6.84 -16.89 0.99
CA LYS A 105 7.06 -18.08 1.82
C LYS A 105 6.71 -17.75 3.29
N PRO A 106 6.38 -18.78 4.10
CA PRO A 106 6.14 -18.57 5.53
C PRO A 106 7.31 -17.87 6.24
N GLY A 107 6.99 -17.04 7.24
CA GLY A 107 8.00 -16.39 8.08
C GLY A 107 8.72 -15.20 7.45
N ARG A 108 8.17 -14.62 6.40
CA ARG A 108 8.79 -13.48 5.70
C ARG A 108 8.33 -12.10 6.18
N TYR A 109 7.23 -12.03 6.92
CA TYR A 109 6.79 -10.74 7.45
C TYR A 109 7.69 -10.27 8.59
N GLU A 110 8.02 -9.01 8.57
CA GLU A 110 8.81 -8.33 9.59
C GLU A 110 8.25 -6.93 9.86
N LEU A 111 8.74 -6.27 10.90
CA LEU A 111 8.35 -4.89 11.16
C LEU A 111 8.71 -4.01 9.95
N GLY A 112 7.75 -3.23 9.48
CA GLY A 112 7.89 -2.40 8.29
C GLY A 112 7.49 -3.07 6.98
N SER A 113 7.18 -4.37 6.96
CA SER A 113 6.67 -5.03 5.76
C SER A 113 5.46 -4.32 5.20
N LEU A 114 5.47 -4.05 3.90
CA LEU A 114 4.32 -3.52 3.14
C LEU A 114 3.63 -4.67 2.43
N VAL A 115 2.35 -4.86 2.75
CA VAL A 115 1.59 -6.07 2.43
C VAL A 115 0.20 -5.70 1.92
N MET A 116 -0.34 -6.47 0.95
CA MET A 116 -1.70 -6.25 0.46
C MET A 116 -2.74 -6.81 1.42
N ALA A 117 -3.72 -5.98 1.76
CA ALA A 117 -4.94 -6.46 2.39
C ALA A 117 -5.81 -7.16 1.34
N ASN A 118 -6.58 -8.17 1.78
CA ASN A 118 -7.51 -8.88 0.92
C ASN A 118 -8.74 -9.36 1.69
N SER A 119 -9.75 -9.84 0.97
CA SER A 119 -10.96 -10.46 1.51
C SER A 119 -11.08 -11.95 1.13
N GLY A 120 -9.96 -12.61 1.02
CA GLY A 120 -9.79 -13.99 0.61
C GLY A 120 -8.82 -14.11 -0.57
N PRO A 121 -8.58 -15.33 -1.09
CA PRO A 121 -7.65 -15.56 -2.19
C PRO A 121 -7.98 -14.72 -3.42
N ASP A 122 -6.95 -14.16 -4.05
CA ASP A 122 -7.03 -13.46 -5.34
C ASP A 122 -8.01 -12.26 -5.34
N THR A 123 -8.06 -11.52 -4.23
CA THR A 123 -8.94 -10.35 -4.07
C THR A 123 -8.19 -9.04 -3.82
N ASN A 124 -6.95 -8.93 -4.27
CA ASN A 124 -6.14 -7.72 -4.12
C ASN A 124 -6.74 -6.56 -4.93
N GLY A 125 -6.71 -5.39 -4.37
CA GLY A 125 -7.15 -4.15 -5.01
C GLY A 125 -6.20 -3.00 -4.70
N SER A 126 -6.61 -2.08 -3.83
CA SER A 126 -5.79 -0.93 -3.44
C SER A 126 -5.42 -0.88 -1.97
N GLN A 127 -6.09 -1.64 -1.12
CA GLN A 127 -5.84 -1.60 0.32
C GLN A 127 -4.55 -2.36 0.66
N PHE A 128 -3.76 -1.75 1.50
CA PHE A 128 -2.49 -2.29 1.99
C PHE A 128 -2.37 -2.08 3.49
N PHE A 129 -1.43 -2.77 4.11
CA PHE A 129 -1.04 -2.51 5.48
C PHE A 129 0.47 -2.54 5.66
N VAL A 130 0.95 -1.84 6.66
CA VAL A 130 2.32 -1.91 7.15
C VAL A 130 2.31 -2.69 8.45
N VAL A 131 3.17 -3.69 8.56
CA VAL A 131 3.35 -4.46 9.79
C VAL A 131 4.07 -3.61 10.82
N THR A 132 3.44 -3.40 11.98
CA THR A 132 3.95 -2.53 13.03
C THR A 132 4.17 -3.24 14.35
N GLY A 133 3.81 -4.52 14.47
CA GLY A 133 3.98 -5.27 15.70
C GLY A 133 4.04 -6.78 15.53
N PRO A 134 4.31 -7.51 16.63
CA PRO A 134 4.53 -8.96 16.62
C PRO A 134 3.38 -9.77 16.03
N SER A 135 2.13 -9.33 16.24
CA SER A 135 0.96 -10.03 15.71
C SER A 135 0.90 -9.95 14.16
N GLY A 136 1.43 -8.90 13.56
CA GLY A 136 1.57 -8.78 12.11
C GLY A 136 2.71 -9.65 11.57
N VAL A 137 3.83 -9.72 12.30
CA VAL A 137 4.95 -10.61 11.96
C VAL A 137 4.50 -12.07 11.94
N GLY A 138 3.60 -12.46 12.83
CA GLY A 138 3.07 -13.81 12.95
C GLY A 138 1.94 -14.19 11.98
N LEU A 139 1.55 -13.32 11.07
CA LEU A 139 0.50 -13.63 10.09
C LEU A 139 0.86 -14.84 9.21
N PRO A 140 -0.14 -15.66 8.83
CA PRO A 140 0.06 -16.69 7.82
C PRO A 140 0.37 -16.06 6.46
N PRO A 141 1.10 -16.76 5.56
CA PRO A 141 1.53 -16.21 4.27
C PRO A 141 0.37 -16.16 3.24
N ALA A 142 -0.73 -15.55 3.62
CA ALA A 142 -1.95 -15.41 2.83
C ALA A 142 -2.12 -14.00 2.22
N TYR A 143 -1.09 -13.15 2.33
CA TYR A 143 -1.10 -11.76 1.89
C TYR A 143 0.17 -11.45 1.10
N ALA A 144 0.02 -10.81 -0.06
CA ALA A 144 1.15 -10.50 -0.93
C ALA A 144 2.10 -9.49 -0.25
N LEU A 145 3.34 -9.90 -0.04
CA LEU A 145 4.42 -9.06 0.48
C LEU A 145 5.14 -8.40 -0.69
N PHE A 146 5.13 -7.07 -0.77
CA PHE A 146 5.66 -6.37 -1.92
C PHE A 146 6.59 -5.19 -1.64
N GLY A 147 6.88 -4.94 -0.38
CA GLY A 147 7.81 -3.88 -0.01
C GLY A 147 8.11 -3.83 1.47
N LYS A 148 8.94 -2.85 1.84
CA LYS A 148 9.35 -2.62 3.21
C LYS A 148 9.63 -1.14 3.45
N VAL A 149 9.20 -0.63 4.59
CA VAL A 149 9.60 0.68 5.10
C VAL A 149 11.08 0.63 5.47
N VAL A 150 11.90 1.41 4.78
CA VAL A 150 13.35 1.49 5.00
C VAL A 150 13.77 2.76 5.76
N ARG A 151 12.91 3.77 5.76
CA ARG A 151 13.04 4.99 6.58
C ARG A 151 11.66 5.40 7.07
N GLY A 152 11.59 5.93 8.27
CA GLY A 152 10.32 6.38 8.85
C GLY A 152 9.53 5.27 9.53
N LEU A 153 10.16 4.18 9.96
CA LEU A 153 9.50 3.16 10.76
C LEU A 153 8.96 3.73 12.08
N ASP A 154 9.62 4.75 12.63
CA ASP A 154 9.15 5.53 13.77
C ASP A 154 7.83 6.25 13.48
N VAL A 155 7.61 6.70 12.24
CA VAL A 155 6.32 7.26 11.80
C VAL A 155 5.22 6.18 11.82
N ALA A 156 5.50 5.00 11.27
CA ALA A 156 4.56 3.88 11.32
C ALA A 156 4.24 3.47 12.77
N THR A 157 5.24 3.47 13.64
CA THR A 157 5.07 3.19 15.07
C THR A 157 4.21 4.26 15.75
N ALA A 158 4.42 5.53 15.45
CA ALA A 158 3.59 6.61 15.96
C ALA A 158 2.14 6.50 15.49
N ILE A 159 1.92 6.12 14.23
CA ILE A 159 0.56 5.90 13.69
C ILE A 159 -0.14 4.75 14.42
N GLN A 160 0.53 3.62 14.68
CA GLN A 160 -0.10 2.50 15.38
C GLN A 160 -0.55 2.83 16.81
N GLU A 161 0.02 3.87 17.41
CA GLU A 161 -0.22 4.28 18.80
C GLU A 161 -1.33 5.32 18.96
N VAL A 162 -1.92 5.81 17.86
CA VAL A 162 -3.00 6.80 17.94
C VAL A 162 -4.24 6.23 18.60
N ALA A 163 -5.03 7.10 19.22
CA ALA A 163 -6.33 6.73 19.79
C ALA A 163 -7.28 6.26 18.68
N THR A 164 -7.97 5.14 18.93
CA THR A 164 -8.92 4.53 18.02
C THR A 164 -10.28 4.37 18.67
N GLY A 165 -11.31 4.31 17.83
CA GLY A 165 -12.69 4.05 18.21
C GLY A 165 -13.21 2.73 17.62
N PRO A 166 -14.55 2.57 17.47
CA PRO A 166 -15.13 1.37 16.89
C PRO A 166 -14.54 1.03 15.53
N GLY A 167 -14.27 -0.28 15.31
CA GLY A 167 -13.66 -0.77 14.08
C GLY A 167 -12.18 -0.45 13.94
N ASP A 168 -11.49 -0.14 15.03
CA ASP A 168 -10.05 0.22 15.05
C ASP A 168 -9.74 1.46 14.21
N ARG A 169 -10.70 2.34 14.06
CA ARG A 169 -10.59 3.58 13.31
C ARG A 169 -9.95 4.66 14.17
N PRO A 170 -8.90 5.35 13.69
CA PRO A 170 -8.34 6.51 14.40
C PRO A 170 -9.42 7.57 14.70
N THR A 171 -9.42 8.09 15.92
CA THR A 171 -10.36 9.16 16.32
C THR A 171 -10.04 10.49 15.64
N THR A 172 -8.79 10.70 15.27
CA THR A 172 -8.34 11.77 14.39
C THR A 172 -7.76 11.13 13.14
N ASP A 173 -8.23 11.51 11.96
CA ASP A 173 -7.77 10.91 10.71
C ASP A 173 -6.26 11.06 10.54
N VAL A 174 -5.60 9.95 10.20
CA VAL A 174 -4.21 9.93 9.74
C VAL A 174 -4.25 9.88 8.22
N VAL A 175 -3.86 10.97 7.58
CA VAL A 175 -4.04 11.17 6.15
C VAL A 175 -2.75 10.87 5.40
N ILE A 176 -2.87 10.12 4.29
CA ILE A 176 -1.83 10.00 3.28
C ILE A 176 -1.94 11.24 2.40
N GLU A 177 -0.96 12.11 2.47
CA GLU A 177 -0.97 13.37 1.69
C GLU A 177 -0.53 13.11 0.25
N SER A 178 0.51 12.29 0.07
CA SER A 178 1.02 11.91 -1.25
C SER A 178 1.83 10.62 -1.21
N VAL A 179 1.91 9.96 -2.35
CA VAL A 179 2.83 8.84 -2.58
C VAL A 179 3.56 9.10 -3.89
N ALA A 180 4.85 9.40 -3.81
CA ALA A 180 5.71 9.64 -4.96
C ALA A 180 6.63 8.44 -5.20
N VAL A 181 6.64 7.90 -6.42
CA VAL A 181 7.45 6.75 -6.79
C VAL A 181 8.68 7.20 -7.54
N THR A 182 9.84 6.69 -7.14
CA THR A 182 11.13 6.86 -7.84
C THR A 182 11.54 5.53 -8.46
N GLU A 183 11.90 5.59 -9.73
CA GLU A 183 12.43 4.48 -10.53
C GLU A 183 13.92 4.72 -10.77
N ALA A 184 14.75 3.68 -10.60
CA ALA A 184 16.18 3.72 -10.89
C ALA A 184 16.63 2.42 -11.57
N ASP A 185 17.70 2.51 -12.38
CA ASP A 185 18.32 1.37 -13.08
C ASP A 185 19.10 0.46 -12.11
#